data_ea845a9c3aac001e0b526e484e7b8392
#
_entry.id   ea845a9c3aac001e0b526e484e7b8392
#
_cell.length_a   1.000
_cell.length_b   1.000
_cell.length_c   1.000
_cell.angle_alpha   90.00
_cell.angle_beta   90.00
_cell.angle_gamma   90.00
#
_symmetry.space_group_name_H-M   'P 1'
#
loop_
_entity.id
_entity.type
_entity.pdbx_description
1 polymer ?
#
loop_
_entity_poly.entity_id
_entity_poly.type
_entity_poly.pdbx_seq_one_letter_code
_entity_poly.pdbx_strand_id
1 'polypeptide(L)'
;MIFILAGLFALAGLYNLYLFGQVKERAKFTKTDLAVFLMMVVMYAIYYWVFKPYIINLLAITLSMIFWRYTSSIARGFSENYVFTNQLNPFINKKILLGEIKSITLSRAEKNLLLIVYFKTANSEDKMRFDFNKEKYLVRILKKEKVNVIN
;
A
#
# COMPACT_ATOMS: atom_id res chain seq x y z
N MET A 1 14.62 17.57 -16.21
CA MET A 1 14.78 16.42 -15.31
C MET A 1 13.65 16.31 -14.26
N ILE A 2 13.32 17.36 -13.52
CA ILE A 2 12.27 17.34 -12.46
C ILE A 2 10.90 16.92 -13.00
N PHE A 3 10.46 17.44 -14.15
CA PHE A 3 9.17 17.06 -14.75
C PHE A 3 9.10 15.60 -15.21
N ILE A 4 10.24 15.02 -15.64
CA ILE A 4 10.30 13.58 -15.96
C ILE A 4 10.07 12.76 -14.70
N LEU A 5 10.73 13.12 -13.60
CA LEU A 5 10.57 12.44 -12.31
C LEU A 5 9.15 12.59 -11.77
N ALA A 6 8.59 13.81 -11.83
CA ALA A 6 7.19 14.05 -11.46
C ALA A 6 6.22 13.21 -12.32
N GLY A 7 6.47 13.09 -13.62
CA GLY A 7 5.72 12.24 -14.52
C GLY A 7 5.77 10.77 -14.15
N LEU A 8 6.94 10.24 -13.77
CA LEU A 8 7.08 8.86 -13.32
C LEU A 8 6.28 8.58 -12.04
N PHE A 9 6.32 9.47 -11.05
CA PHE A 9 5.50 9.33 -9.85
C PHE A 9 4.00 9.43 -10.15
N ALA A 10 3.60 10.32 -11.04
CA ALA A 10 2.21 10.44 -11.46
C ALA A 10 1.72 9.16 -12.15
N LEU A 11 2.51 8.57 -13.06
CA LEU A 11 2.20 7.30 -13.72
C LEU A 11 2.11 6.13 -12.72
N ALA A 12 3.06 6.05 -11.78
CA ALA A 12 3.00 5.05 -10.70
C ALA A 12 1.75 5.23 -9.82
N GLY A 13 1.37 6.47 -9.54
CA GLY A 13 0.14 6.79 -8.82
C GLY A 13 -1.12 6.38 -9.59
N LEU A 14 -1.19 6.63 -10.88
CA LEU A 14 -2.30 6.20 -11.75
C LEU A 14 -2.40 4.67 -11.82
N TYR A 15 -1.27 3.97 -11.91
CA TYR A 15 -1.26 2.51 -11.87
C TYR A 15 -1.79 1.97 -10.53
N ASN A 16 -1.37 2.55 -9.41
CA ASN A 16 -1.88 2.18 -8.09
C ASN A 16 -3.39 2.46 -7.98
N LEU A 17 -3.87 3.56 -8.56
CA LEU A 17 -5.31 3.88 -8.60
C LEU A 17 -6.10 2.86 -9.45
N TYR A 18 -5.53 2.41 -10.56
CA TYR A 18 -6.10 1.30 -11.34
C TYR A 18 -6.22 0.02 -10.50
N LEU A 19 -5.17 -0.35 -9.76
CA LEU A 19 -5.21 -1.50 -8.85
C LEU A 19 -6.23 -1.30 -7.72
N PHE A 20 -6.34 -0.09 -7.17
CA PHE A 20 -7.35 0.26 -6.17
C PHE A 20 -8.77 -0.08 -6.62
N GLY A 21 -9.12 0.13 -7.90
CA GLY A 21 -10.39 -0.27 -8.46
C GLY A 21 -10.66 -1.79 -8.44
N GLN A 22 -9.61 -2.62 -8.33
CA GLN A 22 -9.72 -4.09 -8.28
C GLN A 22 -9.75 -4.65 -6.85
N VAL A 23 -9.42 -3.84 -5.84
CA VAL A 23 -9.43 -4.25 -4.43
C VAL A 23 -10.87 -4.28 -3.92
N LYS A 24 -11.35 -5.45 -3.50
CA LYS A 24 -12.67 -5.62 -2.89
C LYS A 24 -12.66 -5.26 -1.40
N GLU A 25 -11.70 -5.83 -0.67
CA GLU A 25 -11.52 -5.57 0.74
C GLU A 25 -10.24 -4.79 0.98
N ARG A 26 -10.39 -3.53 1.34
CA ARG A 26 -9.28 -2.58 1.51
C ARG A 26 -8.71 -2.65 2.90
N ALA A 27 -7.38 -2.65 2.98
CA ALA A 27 -6.67 -2.45 4.23
C ALA A 27 -6.89 -1.01 4.74
N LYS A 28 -6.93 -0.85 6.06
CA LYS A 28 -7.03 0.47 6.68
C LYS A 28 -5.75 1.27 6.47
N PHE A 29 -5.93 2.56 6.25
CA PHE A 29 -4.84 3.52 6.31
C PHE A 29 -4.29 3.57 7.74
N THR A 30 -2.98 3.40 7.90
CA THR A 30 -2.37 3.27 9.21
C THR A 30 -1.78 4.58 9.71
N LYS A 31 -1.54 4.69 11.03
CA LYS A 31 -0.79 5.82 11.61
C LYS A 31 0.63 5.93 11.01
N THR A 32 1.23 4.81 10.64
CA THR A 32 2.53 4.76 9.95
C THR A 32 2.45 5.41 8.57
N ASP A 33 1.39 5.13 7.80
CA ASP A 33 1.18 5.77 6.50
C ASP A 33 1.03 7.28 6.65
N LEU A 34 0.29 7.73 7.66
CA LEU A 34 0.15 9.16 7.98
C LEU A 34 1.49 9.78 8.40
N ALA A 35 2.26 9.12 9.26
CA ALA A 35 3.57 9.61 9.69
C ALA A 35 4.55 9.78 8.53
N VAL A 36 4.61 8.80 7.62
CA VAL A 36 5.43 8.88 6.40
C VAL A 36 4.97 10.05 5.52
N PHE A 37 3.67 10.26 5.40
CA PHE A 37 3.11 11.36 4.63
C PHE A 37 3.51 12.73 5.21
N LEU A 38 3.36 12.91 6.53
CA LEU A 38 3.76 14.14 7.22
C LEU A 38 5.26 14.38 7.10
N MET A 39 6.09 13.32 7.25
CA MET A 39 7.54 13.43 7.08
C MET A 39 7.91 13.92 5.68
N MET A 40 7.24 13.43 4.63
CA MET A 40 7.47 13.91 3.26
C MET A 40 7.16 15.40 3.13
N VAL A 41 6.04 15.86 3.68
CA VAL A 41 5.66 17.30 3.66
C VAL A 41 6.72 18.17 4.36
N VAL A 42 7.18 17.73 5.55
CA VAL A 42 8.23 18.45 6.30
C VAL A 42 9.55 18.47 5.50
N MET A 43 9.96 17.35 4.92
CA MET A 43 11.18 17.32 4.09
C MET A 43 11.11 18.29 2.90
N TYR A 44 9.94 18.39 2.24
CA TYR A 44 9.75 19.35 1.16
C TYR A 44 9.77 20.79 1.63
N ALA A 45 9.21 21.10 2.80
CA ALA A 45 9.27 22.43 3.39
C ALA A 45 10.73 22.83 3.69
N ILE A 46 11.52 21.92 4.28
CA ILE A 46 12.96 22.13 4.53
C ILE A 46 13.72 22.35 3.22
N TYR A 47 13.47 21.48 2.22
CA TYR A 47 14.11 21.60 0.91
C TYR A 47 13.81 22.95 0.25
N TYR A 48 12.56 23.43 0.30
CA TYR A 48 12.18 24.74 -0.21
C TYR A 48 12.91 25.86 0.52
N TRP A 49 12.99 25.77 1.84
CA TRP A 49 13.63 26.82 2.66
C TRP A 49 15.15 26.93 2.40
N VAL A 50 15.83 25.78 2.24
CA VAL A 50 17.28 25.74 2.03
C VAL A 50 17.68 26.10 0.60
N PHE A 51 17.00 25.54 -0.39
CA PHE A 51 17.46 25.61 -1.80
C PHE A 51 16.69 26.63 -2.64
N LYS A 52 15.57 27.16 -2.14
CA LYS A 52 14.71 28.14 -2.83
C LYS A 52 14.46 27.80 -4.32
N PRO A 53 14.08 26.56 -4.67
CA PRO A 53 13.87 26.16 -6.06
C PRO A 53 12.69 26.93 -6.66
N TYR A 54 12.59 26.90 -8.00
CA TYR A 54 11.39 27.43 -8.66
C TYR A 54 10.16 26.71 -8.13
N ILE A 55 9.21 27.49 -7.60
CA ILE A 55 8.03 26.97 -6.88
C ILE A 55 7.21 25.98 -7.73
N ILE A 56 7.11 26.20 -9.03
CA ILE A 56 6.36 25.34 -9.95
C ILE A 56 6.98 23.94 -10.05
N ASN A 57 8.32 23.84 -10.05
CA ASN A 57 9.04 22.57 -10.09
C ASN A 57 8.85 21.80 -8.78
N LEU A 58 8.89 22.52 -7.67
CA LEU A 58 8.67 21.95 -6.35
C LEU A 58 7.24 21.43 -6.20
N LEU A 59 6.24 22.22 -6.62
CA LEU A 59 4.85 21.81 -6.57
C LEU A 59 4.59 20.59 -7.44
N ALA A 60 5.10 20.57 -8.68
CA ALA A 60 4.91 19.43 -9.58
C ALA A 60 5.41 18.12 -8.99
N ILE A 61 6.63 18.09 -8.47
CA ILE A 61 7.21 16.87 -7.89
C ILE A 61 6.51 16.48 -6.57
N THR A 62 6.24 17.47 -5.71
CA THR A 62 5.60 17.23 -4.41
C THR A 62 4.20 16.65 -4.58
N LEU A 63 3.36 17.25 -5.42
CA LEU A 63 2.00 16.77 -5.68
C LEU A 63 2.01 15.37 -6.29
N SER A 64 2.93 15.10 -7.23
CA SER A 64 3.06 13.77 -7.85
C SER A 64 3.50 12.71 -6.84
N MET A 65 4.44 13.00 -5.95
CA MET A 65 4.89 12.08 -4.92
C MET A 65 3.81 11.85 -3.85
N ILE A 66 3.09 12.90 -3.45
CA ILE A 66 1.94 12.79 -2.52
C ILE A 66 0.87 11.89 -3.15
N PHE A 67 0.51 12.13 -4.39
CA PHE A 67 -0.46 11.34 -5.13
C PHE A 67 -0.03 9.88 -5.23
N TRP A 68 1.21 9.62 -5.65
CA TRP A 68 1.78 8.27 -5.70
C TRP A 68 1.73 7.57 -4.34
N ARG A 69 2.20 8.22 -3.29
CA ARG A 69 2.26 7.61 -1.95
C ARG A 69 0.87 7.32 -1.38
N TYR A 70 -0.05 8.26 -1.55
CA TYR A 70 -1.44 8.09 -1.13
C TYR A 70 -2.09 6.90 -1.85
N THR A 71 -2.02 6.87 -3.19
CA THR A 71 -2.61 5.79 -3.99
C THR A 71 -1.98 4.43 -3.70
N SER A 72 -0.66 4.38 -3.43
CA SER A 72 0.02 3.16 -2.99
C SER A 72 -0.54 2.64 -1.65
N SER A 73 -0.81 3.52 -0.70
CA SER A 73 -1.34 3.12 0.61
C SER A 73 -2.78 2.62 0.54
N ILE A 74 -3.66 3.28 -0.25
CA ILE A 74 -5.08 2.90 -0.35
C ILE A 74 -5.33 1.68 -1.25
N ALA A 75 -4.42 1.38 -2.18
CA ALA A 75 -4.53 0.23 -3.09
C ALA A 75 -4.03 -1.09 -2.48
N ARG A 76 -3.98 -1.19 -1.16
CA ARG A 76 -3.63 -2.42 -0.42
C ARG A 76 -4.88 -3.15 0.02
N GLY A 77 -4.84 -4.49 -0.03
CA GLY A 77 -5.97 -5.29 0.42
C GLY A 77 -6.12 -6.59 -0.36
N PHE A 78 -7.33 -7.12 -0.35
CA PHE A 78 -7.68 -8.41 -0.96
C PHE A 78 -8.77 -8.26 -2.02
N SER A 79 -8.70 -9.11 -3.03
CA SER A 79 -9.79 -9.46 -3.93
C SER A 79 -10.06 -10.96 -3.80
N GLU A 80 -10.92 -11.53 -4.64
CA GLU A 80 -11.27 -12.95 -4.55
C GLU A 80 -10.07 -13.89 -4.68
N ASN A 81 -9.15 -13.60 -5.61
CA ASN A 81 -8.04 -14.47 -5.95
C ASN A 81 -6.68 -13.79 -5.77
N TYR A 82 -6.65 -12.52 -5.34
CA TYR A 82 -5.43 -11.72 -5.31
C TYR A 82 -5.27 -10.96 -4.00
N VAL A 83 -4.02 -10.74 -3.60
CA VAL A 83 -3.60 -9.75 -2.62
C VAL A 83 -2.86 -8.61 -3.32
N PHE A 84 -3.10 -7.39 -2.86
CA PHE A 84 -2.47 -6.18 -3.37
C PHE A 84 -1.58 -5.61 -2.26
N THR A 85 -0.29 -5.48 -2.55
CA THR A 85 0.72 -5.07 -1.57
C THR A 85 1.75 -4.12 -2.17
N ASN A 86 2.27 -3.21 -1.36
CA ASN A 86 3.38 -2.32 -1.71
C ASN A 86 4.71 -2.75 -1.07
N GLN A 87 4.75 -3.89 -0.37
CA GLN A 87 5.97 -4.34 0.33
C GLN A 87 7.00 -4.98 -0.60
N LEU A 88 6.57 -5.51 -1.74
CA LEU A 88 7.46 -6.18 -2.69
C LEU A 88 8.08 -5.24 -3.73
N ASN A 89 7.59 -4.02 -3.82
CA ASN A 89 8.12 -2.99 -4.71
C ASN A 89 7.86 -1.61 -4.08
N PRO A 90 8.88 -0.77 -3.89
CA PRO A 90 8.71 0.53 -3.25
C PRO A 90 7.93 1.55 -4.10
N PHE A 91 7.83 1.34 -5.41
CA PHE A 91 7.24 2.33 -6.33
C PHE A 91 5.80 2.00 -6.73
N ILE A 92 5.48 0.73 -6.94
CA ILE A 92 4.15 0.31 -7.40
C ILE A 92 3.63 -0.87 -6.57
N ASN A 93 2.33 -0.89 -6.35
CA ASN A 93 1.71 -2.05 -5.72
C ASN A 93 1.79 -3.24 -6.67
N LYS A 94 2.00 -4.43 -6.09
CA LYS A 94 1.95 -5.69 -6.81
C LYS A 94 0.62 -6.39 -6.56
N LYS A 95 0.08 -6.98 -7.62
CA LYS A 95 -1.05 -7.89 -7.61
C LYS A 95 -0.49 -9.31 -7.61
N ILE A 96 -0.75 -10.06 -6.54
CA ILE A 96 -0.19 -11.40 -6.30
C ILE A 96 -1.35 -12.38 -6.15
N LEU A 97 -1.24 -13.55 -6.78
CA LEU A 97 -2.20 -14.63 -6.59
C LEU A 97 -2.17 -15.14 -5.15
N LEU A 98 -3.34 -15.44 -4.58
CA LEU A 98 -3.43 -16.02 -3.22
C LEU A 98 -2.68 -17.35 -3.13
N GLY A 99 -2.61 -18.14 -4.21
CA GLY A 99 -1.83 -19.37 -4.28
C GLY A 99 -0.30 -19.18 -4.16
N GLU A 100 0.22 -17.98 -4.37
CA GLU A 100 1.64 -17.62 -4.21
C GLU A 100 1.98 -17.15 -2.79
N ILE A 101 1.00 -17.09 -1.89
CA ILE A 101 1.20 -16.78 -0.49
C ILE A 101 1.66 -18.04 0.24
N LYS A 102 2.68 -17.90 1.10
CA LYS A 102 3.19 -18.98 1.94
C LYS A 102 2.24 -19.28 3.09
N SER A 103 1.88 -18.24 3.84
CA SER A 103 0.95 -18.33 4.97
C SER A 103 0.40 -16.94 5.32
N ILE A 104 -0.70 -16.92 6.03
CA ILE A 104 -1.25 -15.70 6.62
C ILE A 104 -1.46 -15.95 8.10
N THR A 105 -0.87 -15.09 8.94
CA THR A 105 -1.21 -15.06 10.36
C THR A 105 -2.33 -14.05 10.57
N LEU A 106 -3.40 -14.51 11.23
CA LEU A 106 -4.57 -13.72 11.56
C LEU A 106 -4.59 -13.49 13.06
N SER A 107 -4.54 -12.24 13.47
CA SER A 107 -4.52 -11.83 14.87
C SER A 107 -5.58 -10.77 15.12
N ARG A 108 -6.29 -10.90 16.24
CA ARG A 108 -7.25 -9.90 16.71
C ARG A 108 -6.53 -8.92 17.63
N ALA A 109 -6.40 -7.67 17.20
CA ALA A 109 -5.76 -6.60 17.95
C ALA A 109 -6.81 -5.55 18.34
N GLU A 110 -7.14 -5.42 19.61
CA GLU A 110 -8.07 -4.47 20.25
C GLU A 110 -9.31 -4.08 19.42
N LYS A 111 -9.14 -3.29 18.37
CA LYS A 111 -10.23 -2.75 17.51
C LYS A 111 -10.11 -3.15 16.05
N ASN A 112 -9.10 -3.93 15.68
CA ASN A 112 -8.83 -4.27 14.28
C ASN A 112 -8.40 -5.73 14.14
N LEU A 113 -8.69 -6.27 12.96
CA LEU A 113 -8.15 -7.53 12.50
C LEU A 113 -6.79 -7.25 11.84
N LEU A 114 -5.72 -7.84 12.36
CA LEU A 114 -4.38 -7.76 11.80
C LEU A 114 -4.10 -9.03 11.00
N LEU A 115 -3.81 -8.86 9.71
CA LEU A 115 -3.31 -9.92 8.84
C LEU A 115 -1.83 -9.67 8.54
N ILE A 116 -1.00 -10.68 8.80
CA ILE A 116 0.40 -10.69 8.39
C ILE A 116 0.52 -11.70 7.25
N VAL A 117 0.80 -11.20 6.05
CA VAL A 117 0.91 -11.98 4.82
C VAL A 117 2.37 -12.32 4.55
N TYR A 118 2.72 -13.60 4.49
CA TYR A 118 4.04 -14.08 4.15
C TYR A 118 4.08 -14.57 2.71
N PHE A 119 4.99 -14.04 1.90
CA PHE A 119 5.11 -14.37 0.48
C PHE A 119 6.08 -15.53 0.24
N LYS A 120 5.78 -16.40 -0.75
CA LYS A 120 6.66 -17.52 -1.13
C LYS A 120 7.94 -17.02 -1.83
N THR A 121 7.81 -16.00 -2.64
CA THR A 121 8.87 -15.50 -3.54
C THR A 121 9.84 -14.53 -2.91
N ALA A 122 9.52 -14.01 -1.72
CA ALA A 122 10.37 -13.07 -1.00
C ALA A 122 10.31 -13.36 0.50
N ASN A 123 11.44 -13.26 1.22
CA ASN A 123 11.46 -13.28 2.70
C ASN A 123 10.89 -11.97 3.26
N SER A 124 9.72 -11.58 2.79
CA SER A 124 9.04 -10.34 3.16
C SER A 124 7.64 -10.63 3.67
N GLU A 125 7.20 -9.79 4.58
CA GLU A 125 5.86 -9.81 5.15
C GLU A 125 5.15 -8.48 4.90
N ASP A 126 3.83 -8.51 4.72
CA ASP A 126 2.99 -7.31 4.70
C ASP A 126 1.98 -7.36 5.84
N LYS A 127 1.94 -6.31 6.64
CA LYS A 127 1.01 -6.14 7.77
C LYS A 127 -0.15 -5.27 7.32
N MET A 128 -1.33 -5.88 7.23
CA MET A 128 -2.55 -5.21 6.83
C MET A 128 -3.56 -5.22 7.97
N ARG A 129 -4.24 -4.10 8.19
CA ARG A 129 -5.30 -3.97 9.20
C ARG A 129 -6.66 -3.85 8.52
N PHE A 130 -7.66 -4.55 9.07
CA PHE A 130 -9.03 -4.56 8.57
C PHE A 130 -10.02 -4.35 9.73
N ASP A 131 -11.27 -4.06 9.39
CA ASP A 131 -12.37 -4.09 10.35
C ASP A 131 -12.75 -5.53 10.69
N PHE A 132 -13.20 -5.79 11.92
CA PHE A 132 -13.64 -7.13 12.35
C PHE A 132 -14.78 -7.71 11.52
N ASN A 133 -15.68 -6.86 11.02
CA ASN A 133 -16.81 -7.30 10.18
C ASN A 133 -16.34 -7.99 8.87
N LYS A 134 -15.09 -7.77 8.44
CA LYS A 134 -14.50 -8.35 7.25
C LYS A 134 -13.88 -9.74 7.48
N GLU A 135 -13.74 -10.16 8.76
CA GLU A 135 -13.10 -11.44 9.12
C GLU A 135 -13.72 -12.63 8.42
N LYS A 136 -15.05 -12.75 8.46
CA LYS A 136 -15.76 -13.89 7.84
C LYS A 136 -15.50 -13.97 6.33
N TYR A 137 -15.49 -12.83 5.67
CA TYR A 137 -15.23 -12.77 4.22
C TYR A 137 -13.78 -13.14 3.91
N LEU A 138 -12.81 -12.56 4.61
CA LEU A 138 -11.38 -12.81 4.42
C LEU A 138 -11.04 -14.29 4.68
N VAL A 139 -11.51 -14.87 5.79
CA VAL A 139 -11.31 -16.28 6.10
C VAL A 139 -11.92 -17.18 5.02
N ARG A 140 -13.09 -16.82 4.47
CA ARG A 140 -13.74 -17.60 3.40
C ARG A 140 -12.90 -17.65 2.12
N ILE A 141 -12.39 -16.50 1.66
CA ILE A 141 -11.55 -16.47 0.43
C ILE A 141 -10.22 -17.18 0.63
N LEU A 142 -9.58 -17.02 1.81
CA LEU A 142 -8.32 -17.69 2.12
C LEU A 142 -8.47 -19.21 2.16
N LYS A 143 -9.55 -19.72 2.77
CA LYS A 143 -9.86 -21.15 2.78
C LYS A 143 -10.16 -21.70 1.37
N LYS A 144 -10.90 -20.93 0.55
CA LYS A 144 -11.19 -21.31 -0.85
C LYS A 144 -9.90 -21.54 -1.65
N GLU A 145 -8.94 -20.67 -1.48
CA GLU A 145 -7.65 -20.72 -2.17
C GLU A 145 -6.59 -21.60 -1.45
N LYS A 146 -7.00 -22.37 -0.43
CA LYS A 146 -6.14 -23.28 0.35
C LYS A 146 -4.91 -22.60 0.95
N VAL A 147 -5.01 -21.30 1.27
CA VAL A 147 -3.92 -20.57 1.93
C VAL A 147 -3.81 -21.05 3.37
N ASN A 148 -2.59 -21.32 3.82
CA ASN A 148 -2.34 -21.72 5.21
C ASN A 148 -2.60 -20.52 6.15
N VAL A 149 -3.67 -20.61 6.93
CA VAL A 149 -4.06 -19.57 7.91
C VAL A 149 -3.65 -20.03 9.30
N ILE A 150 -2.79 -19.27 9.93
CA ILE A 150 -2.31 -19.48 11.31
C ILE A 150 -3.07 -18.50 12.21
N ASN A 151 -3.77 -19.02 13.20
CA ASN A 151 -4.52 -18.24 14.20
C ASN A 151 -3.69 -18.04 15.45
#